data_0a8e3373979873a972cb6f0dd2ebe4cb
#
_entry.id   0a8e3373979873a972cb6f0dd2ebe4cb
#
_cell.length_a   1.000
_cell.length_b   1.000
_cell.length_c   1.000
_cell.angle_alpha   90.00
_cell.angle_beta   90.00
_cell.angle_gamma   90.00
#
_symmetry.space_group_name_H-M   'P 1'
#
loop_
_entity.id
_entity.type
_entity.pdbx_description
1 polymer ?
#
loop_
_entity_poly.entity_id
_entity_poly.type
_entity_poly.pdbx_seq_one_letter_code
_entity_poly.pdbx_strand_id
1 'polypeptide(L)'
;MASLHHSSKLVLLLSFSLIALNFYIISVQALNISIQASSTISLSKECSRKCESEFCKVAPFLRYGKYCGLLYSGCPGEKPCDGLDACCMKHDACIQAKNNDYLSTECNENLIKCIDKFKRSGEPTFTGNTCLVEDVTKLITLVIDAALLAGRYLHKP
;
A
#
# COMPACT_ATOMS: atom_id res chain seq x y z
N MET A 1 -8.60 -39.44 51.82
CA MET A 1 -8.99 -39.16 50.40
C MET A 1 -9.13 -37.66 50.10
N ALA A 2 -9.41 -36.78 51.05
CA ALA A 2 -9.57 -35.33 50.78
C ALA A 2 -8.25 -34.61 50.40
N SER A 3 -7.09 -35.01 50.93
CA SER A 3 -5.78 -34.37 50.68
C SER A 3 -5.30 -34.55 49.23
N LEU A 4 -5.58 -35.69 48.60
CA LEU A 4 -5.14 -35.98 47.22
C LEU A 4 -5.91 -35.11 46.19
N HIS A 5 -7.17 -34.82 46.48
CA HIS A 5 -8.02 -34.02 45.59
C HIS A 5 -7.68 -32.52 45.64
N HIS A 6 -7.17 -32.04 46.77
CA HIS A 6 -6.73 -30.67 46.95
C HIS A 6 -5.41 -30.41 46.20
N SER A 7 -4.48 -31.36 46.27
CA SER A 7 -3.21 -31.31 45.54
C SER A 7 -3.40 -31.31 44.03
N SER A 8 -4.30 -32.13 43.51
CA SER A 8 -4.62 -32.17 42.07
C SER A 8 -5.19 -30.86 41.55
N LYS A 9 -6.07 -30.20 42.30
CA LYS A 9 -6.64 -28.88 41.93
C LYS A 9 -5.57 -27.79 41.94
N LEU A 10 -4.64 -27.83 42.88
CA LEU A 10 -3.54 -26.87 42.97
C LEU A 10 -2.60 -26.99 41.75
N VAL A 11 -2.25 -28.22 41.37
CA VAL A 11 -1.41 -28.50 40.20
C VAL A 11 -2.09 -28.03 38.90
N LEU A 12 -3.39 -28.27 38.74
CA LEU A 12 -4.17 -27.75 37.60
C LEU A 12 -4.17 -26.23 37.54
N LEU A 13 -4.41 -25.55 38.66
CA LEU A 13 -4.40 -24.09 38.71
C LEU A 13 -3.03 -23.51 38.37
N LEU A 14 -1.97 -24.10 38.85
CA LEU A 14 -0.60 -23.69 38.52
C LEU A 14 -0.27 -23.90 37.04
N SER A 15 -0.70 -25.02 36.46
CA SER A 15 -0.49 -25.29 35.03
C SER A 15 -1.26 -24.30 34.14
N PHE A 16 -2.48 -23.96 34.47
CA PHE A 16 -3.25 -22.95 33.74
C PHE A 16 -2.61 -21.54 33.85
N SER A 17 -2.12 -21.19 35.03
CA SER A 17 -1.42 -19.93 35.24
C SER A 17 -0.14 -19.83 34.42
N LEU A 18 0.66 -20.89 34.34
CA LEU A 18 1.86 -20.94 33.52
C LEU A 18 1.57 -20.84 32.02
N ILE A 19 0.52 -21.51 31.53
CA ILE A 19 0.08 -21.44 30.15
C ILE A 19 -0.37 -20.01 29.81
N ALA A 20 -1.19 -19.41 30.64
CA ALA A 20 -1.66 -18.03 30.46
C ALA A 20 -0.48 -17.02 30.42
N LEU A 21 0.52 -17.20 31.29
CA LEU A 21 1.72 -16.37 31.33
C LEU A 21 2.55 -16.52 30.04
N ASN A 22 2.70 -17.74 29.52
CA ASN A 22 3.40 -17.97 28.25
C ASN A 22 2.68 -17.32 27.08
N PHE A 23 1.33 -17.42 26.99
CA PHE A 23 0.55 -16.73 25.96
C PHE A 23 0.70 -15.21 26.04
N TYR A 24 0.72 -14.66 27.25
CA TYR A 24 0.92 -13.22 27.46
C TYR A 24 2.32 -12.77 26.98
N ILE A 25 3.39 -13.52 27.34
CA ILE A 25 4.76 -13.22 26.93
C ILE A 25 4.88 -13.29 25.38
N ILE A 26 4.33 -14.31 24.75
CA ILE A 26 4.34 -14.46 23.28
C ILE A 26 3.61 -13.29 22.61
N SER A 27 2.47 -12.88 23.14
CA SER A 27 1.70 -11.74 22.60
C SER A 27 2.46 -10.43 22.72
N VAL A 28 3.15 -10.19 23.83
CA VAL A 28 3.98 -8.99 24.05
C VAL A 28 5.19 -8.97 23.12
N GLN A 29 5.83 -10.13 22.90
CA GLN A 29 6.96 -10.23 21.97
C GLN A 29 6.53 -10.01 20.52
N ALA A 30 5.38 -10.55 20.10
CA ALA A 30 4.82 -10.32 18.77
C ALA A 30 4.49 -8.84 18.53
N LEU A 31 3.96 -8.14 19.55
CA LEU A 31 3.70 -6.71 19.49
C LEU A 31 5.00 -5.89 19.37
N ASN A 32 6.03 -6.24 20.13
CA ASN A 32 7.34 -5.58 20.07
C ASN A 32 8.02 -5.78 18.71
N ILE A 33 7.93 -6.97 18.12
CA ILE A 33 8.44 -7.26 16.78
C ILE A 33 7.72 -6.39 15.74
N SER A 34 6.40 -6.25 15.85
CA SER A 34 5.59 -5.40 14.95
C SER A 34 5.98 -3.93 15.05
N ILE A 35 6.26 -3.43 16.26
CA ILE A 35 6.69 -2.04 16.48
C ILE A 35 8.12 -1.81 15.96
N GLN A 36 9.03 -2.75 16.14
CA GLN A 36 10.39 -2.65 15.60
C GLN A 36 10.43 -2.75 14.08
N ALA A 37 9.63 -3.61 13.46
CA ALA A 37 9.48 -3.68 12.01
C ALA A 37 8.90 -2.38 11.43
N SER A 38 7.97 -1.73 12.13
CA SER A 38 7.40 -0.43 11.72
C SER A 38 8.41 0.72 11.84
N SER A 39 9.35 0.66 12.77
CA SER A 39 10.35 1.73 12.97
C SER A 39 11.57 1.64 12.04
N THR A 40 11.77 0.50 11.37
CA THR A 40 12.88 0.31 10.41
C THR A 40 12.46 0.46 8.96
N ILE A 41 11.16 0.49 8.65
CA ILE A 41 10.67 0.89 7.33
C ILE A 41 10.54 2.41 7.34
N SER A 42 11.65 3.12 7.07
CA SER A 42 11.54 4.50 6.63
C SER A 42 10.85 4.48 5.26
N LEU A 43 9.57 4.79 5.23
CA LEU A 43 8.80 5.03 4.01
C LEU A 43 9.29 6.33 3.35
N SER A 44 10.58 6.36 2.97
CA SER A 44 11.12 7.44 2.18
C SER A 44 10.53 7.33 0.78
N LYS A 45 9.88 8.40 0.33
CA LYS A 45 9.42 8.50 -1.05
C LYS A 45 10.64 8.38 -1.96
N GLU A 46 10.76 7.28 -2.67
CA GLU A 46 11.82 7.06 -3.62
C GLU A 46 11.51 7.79 -4.92
N CYS A 47 12.48 8.51 -5.48
CA CYS A 47 12.31 9.12 -6.79
C CYS A 47 13.09 8.37 -7.87
N SER A 48 12.47 8.15 -9.03
CA SER A 48 13.08 7.48 -10.18
C SER A 48 13.49 8.44 -11.28
N ARG A 49 14.60 8.11 -11.92
CA ARG A 49 15.08 8.75 -13.18
C ARG A 49 14.95 7.83 -14.38
N LYS A 50 14.50 6.59 -14.17
CA LYS A 50 14.39 5.57 -15.22
C LYS A 50 12.92 5.18 -15.41
N CYS A 51 12.61 4.79 -16.66
CA CYS A 51 11.31 4.18 -16.94
C CYS A 51 11.36 2.72 -16.51
N GLU A 52 10.66 2.40 -15.42
CA GLU A 52 10.61 1.06 -14.83
C GLU A 52 9.33 0.32 -15.25
N SER A 53 9.38 -1.00 -15.28
CA SER A 53 8.22 -1.86 -15.51
C SER A 53 8.38 -3.15 -14.68
N GLU A 54 8.09 -3.04 -13.39
CA GLU A 54 8.27 -4.09 -12.40
C GLU A 54 7.01 -4.29 -11.56
N PHE A 55 6.82 -5.52 -11.09
CA PHE A 55 5.70 -5.88 -10.22
C PHE A 55 4.32 -5.49 -10.77
N CYS A 56 4.13 -5.63 -12.09
CA CYS A 56 2.98 -5.13 -12.85
C CYS A 56 1.60 -5.52 -12.32
N LYS A 57 1.52 -6.61 -11.52
CA LYS A 57 0.28 -7.19 -10.97
C LYS A 57 0.24 -7.19 -9.45
N VAL A 58 1.24 -6.62 -8.78
CA VAL A 58 1.38 -6.78 -7.33
C VAL A 58 1.35 -5.42 -6.64
N ALA A 59 0.18 -5.07 -6.07
CA ALA A 59 0.12 -3.97 -5.12
C ALA A 59 0.76 -4.40 -3.78
N PRO A 60 1.51 -3.54 -3.09
CA PRO A 60 1.82 -2.13 -3.37
C PRO A 60 3.13 -1.91 -4.15
N PHE A 61 3.73 -2.97 -4.70
CA PHE A 61 5.10 -2.94 -5.24
C PHE A 61 5.18 -2.47 -6.70
N LEU A 62 4.05 -2.23 -7.38
CA LEU A 62 4.02 -1.73 -8.75
C LEU A 62 5.02 -0.61 -8.96
N ARG A 63 5.83 -0.74 -10.03
CA ARG A 63 6.68 0.32 -10.59
C ARG A 63 6.43 0.37 -12.09
N TYR A 64 5.78 1.43 -12.56
CA TYR A 64 5.56 1.65 -13.98
C TYR A 64 5.89 3.10 -14.35
N GLY A 65 6.75 3.25 -15.36
CA GLY A 65 7.28 4.55 -15.70
C GLY A 65 8.15 5.11 -14.58
N LYS A 66 7.95 6.36 -14.23
CA LYS A 66 8.62 7.05 -13.13
C LYS A 66 7.66 7.47 -12.02
N TYR A 67 6.35 7.43 -12.28
CA TYR A 67 5.35 8.02 -11.38
C TYR A 67 4.30 7.03 -10.90
N CYS A 68 4.08 5.91 -11.61
CA CYS A 68 3.05 4.96 -11.20
C CYS A 68 3.57 3.97 -10.16
N GLY A 69 3.19 4.15 -8.92
CA GLY A 69 3.53 3.27 -7.78
C GLY A 69 3.28 3.93 -6.44
N LEU A 70 3.06 3.12 -5.40
CA LEU A 70 2.88 3.62 -4.06
C LEU A 70 4.21 4.17 -3.51
N LEU A 71 4.21 5.38 -2.96
CA LEU A 71 5.39 6.09 -2.44
C LEU A 71 6.55 6.17 -3.44
N TYR A 72 6.21 6.19 -4.71
CA TYR A 72 7.13 6.21 -5.83
C TYR A 72 6.79 7.40 -6.73
N SER A 73 7.79 8.12 -7.22
CA SER A 73 7.58 9.31 -8.06
C SER A 73 8.82 9.60 -8.90
N GLY A 74 8.67 10.36 -9.97
CA GLY A 74 9.81 10.89 -10.72
C GLY A 74 10.63 11.88 -9.89
N CYS A 75 11.95 11.90 -10.11
CA CYS A 75 12.79 12.94 -9.51
C CYS A 75 12.44 14.32 -10.08
N PRO A 76 12.77 15.40 -9.36
CA PRO A 76 12.47 16.77 -9.83
C PRO A 76 12.97 17.02 -11.26
N GLY A 77 12.09 17.52 -12.13
CA GLY A 77 12.38 17.82 -13.52
C GLY A 77 12.29 16.64 -14.49
N GLU A 78 12.00 15.43 -14.01
CA GLU A 78 11.80 14.26 -14.87
C GLU A 78 10.49 14.34 -15.65
N LYS A 79 10.55 13.93 -16.92
CA LYS A 79 9.35 13.79 -17.76
C LYS A 79 8.77 12.39 -17.63
N PRO A 80 7.45 12.22 -17.73
CA PRO A 80 6.83 10.90 -17.73
C PRO A 80 7.30 10.07 -18.94
N CYS A 81 7.26 8.76 -18.81
CA CYS A 81 7.74 7.83 -19.82
C CYS A 81 6.75 7.64 -20.98
N ASP A 82 5.47 7.73 -20.69
CA ASP A 82 4.37 7.65 -21.66
C ASP A 82 3.10 8.33 -21.12
N GLY A 83 1.98 8.15 -21.85
CA GLY A 83 0.70 8.75 -21.49
C GLY A 83 0.11 8.21 -20.18
N LEU A 84 0.32 6.93 -19.85
CA LEU A 84 -0.12 6.34 -18.59
C LEU A 84 0.70 6.87 -17.41
N ASP A 85 1.99 6.93 -17.56
CA ASP A 85 2.90 7.52 -16.56
C ASP A 85 2.62 9.01 -16.35
N ALA A 86 2.22 9.73 -17.41
CA ALA A 86 1.76 11.11 -17.31
C ALA A 86 0.47 11.27 -16.49
N CYS A 87 -0.42 10.27 -16.49
CA CYS A 87 -1.60 10.26 -15.63
C CYS A 87 -1.20 10.14 -14.15
N CYS A 88 -0.26 9.26 -13.84
CA CYS A 88 0.27 9.12 -12.49
C CYS A 88 1.00 10.39 -12.02
N MET A 89 1.80 11.02 -12.88
CA MET A 89 2.46 12.30 -12.56
C MET A 89 1.46 13.39 -12.20
N LYS A 90 0.36 13.50 -12.96
CA LYS A 90 -0.70 14.48 -12.66
C LYS A 90 -1.42 14.17 -11.35
N HIS A 91 -1.62 12.89 -11.06
CA HIS A 91 -2.21 12.44 -9.79
C HIS A 91 -1.30 12.80 -8.62
N ASP A 92 -0.01 12.50 -8.70
CA ASP A 92 0.97 12.86 -7.67
C ASP A 92 0.97 14.37 -7.38
N ALA A 93 0.96 15.19 -8.44
CA ALA A 93 0.91 16.65 -8.30
C ALA A 93 -0.41 17.11 -7.65
N CYS A 94 -1.54 16.50 -8.00
CA CYS A 94 -2.84 16.79 -7.39
C CYS A 94 -2.84 16.45 -5.90
N ILE A 95 -2.37 15.26 -5.53
CA ILE A 95 -2.27 14.81 -4.12
C ILE A 95 -1.37 15.75 -3.32
N GLN A 96 -0.22 16.12 -3.87
CA GLN A 96 0.69 17.06 -3.21
C GLN A 96 0.03 18.44 -2.97
N ALA A 97 -0.72 18.96 -3.94
CA ALA A 97 -1.46 20.21 -3.81
C ALA A 97 -2.58 20.16 -2.76
N LYS A 98 -3.06 18.96 -2.42
CA LYS A 98 -4.05 18.69 -1.37
C LYS A 98 -3.41 18.25 -0.04
N ASN A 99 -2.20 18.69 0.26
CA ASN A 99 -1.47 18.35 1.50
C ASN A 99 -1.26 16.85 1.70
N ASN A 100 -1.01 16.11 0.62
CA ASN A 100 -0.84 14.65 0.58
C ASN A 100 -2.11 13.87 0.99
N ASP A 101 -3.28 14.41 0.69
CA ASP A 101 -4.55 13.71 0.89
C ASP A 101 -4.77 12.64 -0.19
N TYR A 102 -4.29 11.44 0.06
CA TYR A 102 -4.45 10.27 -0.82
C TYR A 102 -5.90 9.77 -0.94
N LEU A 103 -6.80 10.28 -0.12
CA LEU A 103 -8.24 9.97 -0.19
C LEU A 103 -9.03 11.04 -0.96
N SER A 104 -8.37 12.06 -1.51
CA SER A 104 -9.00 13.12 -2.28
C SER A 104 -9.82 12.54 -3.44
N THR A 105 -11.14 12.69 -3.37
CA THR A 105 -12.07 12.22 -4.40
C THR A 105 -11.74 12.86 -5.76
N GLU A 106 -11.47 14.15 -5.79
CA GLU A 106 -11.13 14.89 -7.01
C GLU A 106 -9.89 14.32 -7.71
N CYS A 107 -8.78 14.13 -6.96
CA CYS A 107 -7.53 13.63 -7.52
C CYS A 107 -7.68 12.20 -8.04
N ASN A 108 -8.34 11.35 -7.27
CA ASN A 108 -8.55 9.95 -7.59
C ASN A 108 -9.47 9.75 -8.80
N GLU A 109 -10.57 10.48 -8.89
CA GLU A 109 -11.46 10.45 -10.06
C GLU A 109 -10.76 10.99 -11.32
N ASN A 110 -9.94 12.04 -11.20
CA ASN A 110 -9.19 12.57 -12.31
C ASN A 110 -8.16 11.56 -12.84
N LEU A 111 -7.53 10.77 -11.95
CA LEU A 111 -6.65 9.68 -12.37
C LEU A 111 -7.40 8.63 -13.17
N ILE A 112 -8.56 8.14 -12.70
CA ILE A 112 -9.37 7.17 -13.43
C ILE A 112 -9.75 7.70 -14.82
N LYS A 113 -10.24 8.93 -14.90
CA LYS A 113 -10.59 9.57 -16.19
C LYS A 113 -9.40 9.68 -17.15
N CYS A 114 -8.20 9.96 -16.61
CA CYS A 114 -6.97 10.03 -17.39
C CYS A 114 -6.58 8.65 -17.93
N ILE A 115 -6.61 7.61 -17.11
CA ILE A 115 -6.32 6.22 -17.49
C ILE A 115 -7.29 5.76 -18.58
N ASP A 116 -8.58 6.03 -18.44
CA ASP A 116 -9.58 5.67 -19.43
C ASP A 116 -9.35 6.38 -20.77
N LYS A 117 -8.93 7.65 -20.73
CA LYS A 117 -8.56 8.38 -21.94
C LYS A 117 -7.35 7.75 -22.61
N PHE A 118 -6.30 7.44 -21.86
CA PHE A 118 -5.11 6.77 -22.37
C PHE A 118 -5.44 5.41 -23.01
N LYS A 119 -6.24 4.58 -22.36
CA LYS A 119 -6.68 3.29 -22.92
C LYS A 119 -7.43 3.43 -24.24
N ARG A 120 -8.24 4.48 -24.38
CA ARG A 120 -8.98 4.72 -25.64
C ARG A 120 -8.14 5.36 -26.75
N SER A 121 -7.05 6.05 -26.41
CA SER A 121 -6.19 6.69 -27.41
C SER A 121 -5.39 5.69 -28.23
N GLY A 122 -5.11 4.50 -27.70
CA GLY A 122 -4.23 3.54 -28.35
C GLY A 122 -2.77 4.01 -28.41
N GLU A 123 -2.41 5.02 -27.61
CA GLU A 123 -1.01 5.48 -27.55
C GLU A 123 -0.07 4.36 -27.13
N PRO A 124 1.12 4.28 -27.72
CA PRO A 124 2.10 3.26 -27.36
C PRO A 124 2.66 3.53 -25.94
N THR A 125 3.09 2.46 -25.29
CA THR A 125 3.86 2.53 -24.05
C THR A 125 5.32 2.90 -24.35
N PHE A 126 6.06 3.25 -23.30
CA PHE A 126 7.48 3.57 -23.44
C PHE A 126 8.31 2.36 -23.90
N THR A 127 9.41 2.63 -24.59
CA THR A 127 10.34 1.62 -25.08
C THR A 127 10.97 0.85 -23.90
N GLY A 128 10.94 -0.48 -23.96
CA GLY A 128 11.45 -1.34 -22.90
C GLY A 128 10.41 -1.70 -21.82
N ASN A 129 9.16 -1.23 -21.95
CA ASN A 129 8.09 -1.67 -21.07
C ASN A 129 7.84 -3.18 -21.21
N THR A 130 7.78 -3.89 -20.09
CA THR A 130 7.47 -5.33 -20.00
C THR A 130 6.11 -5.61 -19.37
N CYS A 131 5.44 -4.58 -18.84
CA CYS A 131 4.11 -4.70 -18.25
C CYS A 131 3.01 -4.63 -19.31
N LEU A 132 2.01 -5.50 -19.21
CA LEU A 132 0.78 -5.31 -19.95
C LEU A 132 0.02 -4.11 -19.38
N VAL A 133 -0.36 -3.17 -20.23
CA VAL A 133 -1.12 -1.95 -19.86
C VAL A 133 -2.37 -2.29 -19.07
N GLU A 134 -3.07 -3.36 -19.50
CA GLU A 134 -4.29 -3.81 -18.83
C GLU A 134 -4.07 -4.26 -17.40
N ASP A 135 -2.97 -4.96 -17.13
CA ASP A 135 -2.63 -5.39 -15.78
C ASP A 135 -2.32 -4.18 -14.88
N VAL A 136 -1.50 -3.27 -15.38
CA VAL A 136 -1.11 -2.03 -14.66
C VAL A 136 -2.34 -1.17 -14.38
N THR A 137 -3.15 -0.89 -15.40
CA THR A 137 -4.33 -0.04 -15.24
C THR A 137 -5.37 -0.67 -14.33
N LYS A 138 -5.59 -1.99 -14.41
CA LYS A 138 -6.49 -2.73 -13.53
C LYS A 138 -6.02 -2.64 -12.08
N LEU A 139 -4.73 -2.81 -11.84
CA LEU A 139 -4.17 -2.73 -10.49
C LEU A 139 -4.31 -1.32 -9.91
N ILE A 140 -3.97 -0.29 -10.68
CA ILE A 140 -4.12 1.11 -10.26
C ILE A 140 -5.59 1.41 -9.96
N THR A 141 -6.51 1.04 -10.85
CA THR A 141 -7.95 1.27 -10.65
C THR A 141 -8.45 0.61 -9.38
N LEU A 142 -8.05 -0.64 -9.10
CA LEU A 142 -8.42 -1.35 -7.87
C LEU A 142 -8.01 -0.59 -6.60
N VAL A 143 -6.78 -0.08 -6.58
CA VAL A 143 -6.24 0.69 -5.43
C VAL A 143 -6.97 2.02 -5.28
N ILE A 144 -7.22 2.71 -6.38
CA ILE A 144 -7.90 4.01 -6.38
C ILE A 144 -9.38 3.87 -6.00
N ASP A 145 -10.07 2.83 -6.44
CA ASP A 145 -11.45 2.55 -6.04
C ASP A 145 -11.55 2.31 -4.53
N ALA A 146 -10.58 1.59 -3.95
CA ALA A 146 -10.50 1.42 -2.50
C ALA A 146 -10.27 2.76 -1.77
N ALA A 147 -9.42 3.63 -2.31
CA ALA A 147 -9.18 4.97 -1.76
C ALA A 147 -10.43 5.86 -1.86
N LEU A 148 -11.15 5.82 -2.99
CA LEU A 148 -12.43 6.53 -3.16
C LEU A 148 -13.49 6.05 -2.17
N LEU A 149 -13.57 4.74 -1.94
CA LEU A 149 -14.48 4.16 -0.94
C LEU A 149 -14.12 4.65 0.47
N ALA A 150 -12.85 4.56 0.86
CA ALA A 150 -12.37 5.03 2.15
C ALA A 150 -12.62 6.53 2.34
N GLY A 151 -12.37 7.36 1.33
CA GLY A 151 -12.60 8.80 1.35
C GLY A 151 -14.05 9.17 1.65
N ARG A 152 -15.02 8.44 1.08
CA ARG A 152 -16.45 8.64 1.34
C ARG A 152 -16.85 8.42 2.80
N TYR A 153 -16.15 7.57 3.51
CA TYR A 153 -16.44 7.28 4.92
C TYR A 153 -15.66 8.17 5.89
N LEU A 154 -14.42 8.51 5.56
CA LEU A 154 -13.51 9.22 6.45
C LEU A 154 -13.59 10.74 6.32
N HIS A 155 -13.99 11.26 5.13
CA HIS A 155 -14.19 12.69 4.89
C HIS A 155 -15.67 13.12 4.99
N LYS A 156 -16.50 12.37 5.68
CA LYS A 156 -17.86 12.86 6.02
C LYS A 156 -17.73 14.03 6.96
N PRO A 157 -18.42 15.17 6.67
CA PRO A 157 -18.49 16.30 7.58
C PRO A 157 -19.16 15.92 8.91
#